data_56ebabc65a7da7f0c5c145026ed2962f
#
_entry.id   56ebabc65a7da7f0c5c145026ed2962f
#
_cell.length_a   1.000
_cell.length_b   1.000
_cell.length_c   1.000
_cell.angle_alpha   90.00
_cell.angle_beta   90.00
_cell.angle_gamma   90.00
#
_symmetry.space_group_name_H-M   'P 1'
#
loop_
_entity.id
_entity.type
_entity.pdbx_description
1 polymer ?
#
loop_
_entity_poly.entity_id
_entity_poly.type
_entity_poly.pdbx_seq_one_letter_code
_entity_poly.pdbx_strand_id
1 'polypeptide(L)'
;TINCSSIKTLKRFVNDILAAHVIGKEITILFDEASEIPEDMTMALLTILNPNQQNSNSFSYDDLTIDIDFRNVTFLFATTEAHKINPALMDRLERVDLEQYSIENLSAIVQKNSAANISGVAIEQISKVLRGNARKATQMANHIALYLSTKNKQTFDIDDWKEFCSNMGINPLGLSPMEIRVLQCLAEKSETTLTNLSAKTHMTRESLQRDIEMYLQKTNLMEVTPTGRKLTHAGRHYLENLK
;
A
#
# COMPACT_ATOMS: atom_id res chain seq x y z
N THR A 1 -5.05 16.14 7.58
CA THR A 1 -4.09 15.03 7.32
C THR A 1 -2.68 15.60 7.28
N ILE A 2 -1.76 14.89 7.87
CA ILE A 2 -0.35 15.26 8.00
C ILE A 2 0.48 14.09 7.47
N ASN A 3 1.34 14.33 6.49
CA ASN A 3 2.31 13.32 6.07
C ASN A 3 3.55 13.43 6.97
N CYS A 4 3.84 12.40 7.77
CA CYS A 4 4.92 12.41 8.76
C CYS A 4 6.31 12.49 8.12
N SER A 5 6.49 12.03 6.89
CA SER A 5 7.77 12.17 6.17
C SER A 5 8.16 13.63 5.90
N SER A 6 7.17 14.55 5.92
CA SER A 6 7.38 16.00 5.72
C SER A 6 7.68 16.76 7.01
N ILE A 7 7.44 16.16 8.19
CA ILE A 7 7.68 16.79 9.49
C ILE A 7 9.01 16.28 10.04
N LYS A 8 10.00 17.17 10.11
CA LYS A 8 11.36 16.79 10.52
C LYS A 8 11.73 17.21 11.94
N THR A 9 10.92 18.04 12.59
CA THR A 9 11.25 18.57 13.92
C THR A 9 10.00 18.76 14.77
N LEU A 10 10.16 18.57 16.09
CA LEU A 10 9.13 18.86 17.08
C LEU A 10 8.67 20.32 17.00
N LYS A 11 9.57 21.27 16.74
CA LYS A 11 9.25 22.70 16.58
C LYS A 11 8.17 22.94 15.55
N ARG A 12 8.31 22.32 14.38
CA ARG A 12 7.32 22.45 13.31
C ARG A 12 5.98 21.80 13.68
N PHE A 13 6.02 20.65 14.35
CA PHE A 13 4.81 20.01 14.86
C PHE A 13 4.05 20.90 15.83
N VAL A 14 4.75 21.50 16.79
CA VAL A 14 4.14 22.38 17.80
C VAL A 14 3.55 23.64 17.17
N ASN A 15 4.35 24.37 16.39
CA ASN A 15 3.94 25.67 15.87
C ASN A 15 2.95 25.59 14.72
N ASP A 16 3.23 24.75 13.73
CA ASP A 16 2.45 24.69 12.49
C ASP A 16 1.20 23.82 12.63
N ILE A 17 1.19 22.90 13.61
CA ILE A 17 0.09 21.95 13.75
C ILE A 17 -0.66 22.15 15.07
N LEU A 18 -0.01 21.96 16.23
CA LEU A 18 -0.70 22.05 17.50
C LEU A 18 -1.25 23.46 17.75
N ALA A 19 -0.40 24.48 17.68
CA ALA A 19 -0.81 25.86 17.97
C ALA A 19 -1.79 26.39 16.91
N ALA A 20 -1.55 26.11 15.63
CA ALA A 20 -2.37 26.67 14.54
C ALA A 20 -3.71 25.95 14.36
N HIS A 21 -3.77 24.64 14.61
CA HIS A 21 -4.90 23.83 14.19
C HIS A 21 -5.58 23.00 15.27
N VAL A 22 -4.96 22.81 16.43
CA VAL A 22 -5.45 21.88 17.47
C VAL A 22 -5.98 22.59 18.69
N ILE A 23 -5.24 23.58 19.19
CA ILE A 23 -5.59 24.25 20.47
C ILE A 23 -6.99 24.85 20.40
N GLY A 24 -7.86 24.44 21.35
CA GLY A 24 -9.22 24.93 21.47
C GLY A 24 -10.20 24.51 20.38
N LYS A 25 -9.86 23.47 19.58
CA LYS A 25 -10.73 23.01 18.48
C LYS A 25 -11.14 21.54 18.65
N GLU A 26 -12.31 21.20 18.12
CA GLU A 26 -12.75 19.83 17.91
C GLU A 26 -12.23 19.36 16.54
N ILE A 27 -11.25 18.46 16.54
CA ILE A 27 -10.56 18.08 15.31
C ILE A 27 -10.08 16.63 15.33
N THR A 28 -10.11 16.00 14.14
CA THR A 28 -9.43 14.73 13.90
C THR A 28 -8.14 14.97 13.14
N ILE A 29 -7.03 14.49 13.67
CA ILE A 29 -5.71 14.57 13.04
C ILE A 29 -5.34 13.18 12.52
N LEU A 30 -5.10 13.06 11.23
CA LEU A 30 -4.56 11.86 10.62
C LEU A 30 -3.06 12.04 10.35
N PHE A 31 -2.23 11.25 11.02
CA PHE A 31 -0.80 11.07 10.75
C PHE A 31 -0.63 9.97 9.70
N ASP A 32 -0.36 10.36 8.47
CA ASP A 32 -0.08 9.42 7.38
C ASP A 32 1.42 9.11 7.34
N GLU A 33 1.77 7.86 7.03
CA GLU A 33 3.13 7.33 7.14
C GLU A 33 3.74 7.50 8.54
N ALA A 34 2.96 7.11 9.56
CA ALA A 34 3.32 7.29 10.97
C ALA A 34 4.62 6.57 11.40
N SER A 35 5.11 5.60 10.63
CA SER A 35 6.44 4.99 10.81
C SER A 35 7.61 5.97 10.64
N GLU A 36 7.36 7.13 10.00
CA GLU A 36 8.36 8.17 9.75
C GLU A 36 8.34 9.30 10.81
N ILE A 37 7.55 9.15 11.88
CA ILE A 37 7.50 10.15 12.97
C ILE A 37 8.88 10.23 13.65
N PRO A 38 9.48 11.43 13.77
CA PRO A 38 10.74 11.62 14.48
C PRO A 38 10.66 11.25 15.97
N GLU A 39 11.77 10.87 16.57
CA GLU A 39 11.82 10.41 17.96
C GLU A 39 11.39 11.50 18.95
N ASP A 40 11.82 12.76 18.76
CA ASP A 40 11.44 13.90 19.57
C ASP A 40 9.93 14.18 19.54
N MET A 41 9.31 14.02 18.37
CA MET A 41 7.87 14.12 18.20
C MET A 41 7.13 12.92 18.80
N THR A 42 7.71 11.72 18.73
CA THR A 42 7.17 10.53 19.42
C THR A 42 7.12 10.75 20.92
N MET A 43 8.16 11.30 21.53
CA MET A 43 8.20 11.60 22.96
C MET A 43 7.13 12.63 23.37
N ALA A 44 6.90 13.65 22.55
CA ALA A 44 5.80 14.60 22.77
C ALA A 44 4.43 13.92 22.68
N LEU A 45 4.22 13.05 21.69
CA LEU A 45 2.98 12.28 21.54
C LEU A 45 2.73 11.31 22.70
N LEU A 46 3.77 10.70 23.26
CA LEU A 46 3.64 9.88 24.47
C LEU A 46 3.10 10.68 25.67
N THR A 47 3.48 11.95 25.79
CA THR A 47 2.94 12.85 26.82
C THR A 47 1.50 13.25 26.49
N ILE A 48 1.23 13.65 25.27
CA ILE A 48 -0.09 14.08 24.79
C ILE A 48 -1.14 12.96 24.92
N LEU A 49 -0.78 11.74 24.55
CA LEU A 49 -1.66 10.57 24.54
C LEU A 49 -1.64 9.80 25.87
N ASN A 50 -0.98 10.32 26.89
CA ASN A 50 -0.96 9.65 28.19
C ASN A 50 -2.35 9.70 28.85
N PRO A 51 -2.96 8.54 29.17
CA PRO A 51 -4.30 8.52 29.76
C PRO A 51 -4.27 9.22 31.14
N ASN A 52 -5.13 10.20 31.32
CA ASN A 52 -5.39 10.81 32.61
C ASN A 52 -6.88 11.11 32.79
N GLN A 53 -7.33 11.28 34.01
CA GLN A 53 -8.75 11.49 34.32
C GLN A 53 -9.32 12.78 33.73
N GLN A 54 -8.47 13.75 33.44
CA GLN A 54 -8.88 15.09 32.99
C GLN A 54 -8.76 15.22 31.44
N ASN A 55 -8.09 14.28 30.78
CA ASN A 55 -7.74 14.33 29.33
C ASN A 55 -7.07 15.66 28.91
N SER A 56 -6.41 16.29 29.89
CA SER A 56 -5.64 17.51 29.72
C SER A 56 -4.18 17.19 30.01
N ASN A 57 -3.33 17.41 29.04
CA ASN A 57 -1.90 17.12 29.17
C ASN A 57 -1.09 18.39 28.92
N SER A 58 -0.18 18.68 29.84
CA SER A 58 0.82 19.71 29.64
C SER A 58 2.12 19.11 29.15
N PHE A 59 2.76 19.74 28.21
CA PHE A 59 4.12 19.41 27.83
C PHE A 59 4.97 20.67 27.67
N SER A 60 6.24 20.56 28.02
CA SER A 60 7.18 21.67 27.94
C SER A 60 7.91 21.68 26.63
N TYR A 61 7.93 22.83 25.99
CA TYR A 61 8.64 23.04 24.74
C TYR A 61 9.28 24.45 24.74
N ASP A 62 10.59 24.53 24.58
CA ASP A 62 11.37 25.79 24.41
C ASP A 62 11.07 26.79 25.56
N ASP A 63 11.26 26.38 26.81
CA ASP A 63 10.97 27.13 28.05
C ASP A 63 9.49 27.50 28.31
N LEU A 64 8.59 27.03 27.45
CA LEU A 64 7.14 27.20 27.60
C LEU A 64 6.50 25.88 28.03
N THR A 65 5.67 25.95 29.08
CA THR A 65 4.75 24.85 29.39
C THR A 65 3.43 25.13 28.69
N ILE A 66 3.04 24.22 27.78
CA ILE A 66 1.81 24.34 27.03
C ILE A 66 0.80 23.34 27.57
N ASP A 67 -0.28 23.86 28.12
CA ASP A 67 -1.42 23.06 28.56
C ASP A 67 -2.45 23.00 27.45
N ILE A 68 -2.69 21.78 26.95
CA ILE A 68 -3.64 21.56 25.86
C ILE A 68 -4.72 20.59 26.35
N ASP A 69 -5.96 21.01 26.14
CA ASP A 69 -7.12 20.14 26.33
C ASP A 69 -7.35 19.31 25.05
N PHE A 70 -7.11 18.00 25.15
CA PHE A 70 -7.27 17.08 24.03
C PHE A 70 -8.59 16.30 24.04
N ARG A 71 -9.55 16.65 24.92
CA ARG A 71 -10.83 15.92 25.07
C ARG A 71 -11.61 15.81 23.76
N ASN A 72 -11.51 16.82 22.90
CA ASN A 72 -12.21 16.90 21.62
C ASN A 72 -11.28 16.67 20.42
N VAL A 73 -10.09 16.10 20.64
CA VAL A 73 -9.12 15.83 19.60
C VAL A 73 -9.00 14.32 19.41
N THR A 74 -9.22 13.86 18.18
CA THR A 74 -9.00 12.47 17.80
C THR A 74 -7.71 12.34 17.01
N PHE A 75 -6.86 11.39 17.39
CA PHE A 75 -5.61 11.09 16.70
C PHE A 75 -5.72 9.77 15.96
N LEU A 76 -5.48 9.79 14.66
CA LEU A 76 -5.41 8.61 13.80
C LEU A 76 -4.00 8.48 13.24
N PHE A 77 -3.46 7.26 13.27
CA PHE A 77 -2.13 6.95 12.77
C PHE A 77 -2.26 5.89 11.69
N ALA A 78 -1.76 6.17 10.49
CA ALA A 78 -1.75 5.23 9.37
C ALA A 78 -0.31 4.89 8.98
N THR A 79 -0.03 3.60 8.81
CA THR A 79 1.27 3.10 8.35
C THR A 79 1.13 1.73 7.72
N THR A 80 2.01 1.40 6.79
CA THR A 80 2.22 0.03 6.29
C THR A 80 3.29 -0.72 7.10
N GLU A 81 4.02 -0.04 7.99
CA GLU A 81 5.17 -0.56 8.73
C GLU A 81 4.97 -0.41 10.26
N ALA A 82 3.88 -1.00 10.77
CA ALA A 82 3.53 -0.91 12.18
C ALA A 82 4.67 -1.34 13.14
N HIS A 83 5.55 -2.25 12.69
CA HIS A 83 6.70 -2.70 13.46
C HIS A 83 7.78 -1.61 13.72
N LYS A 84 7.74 -0.50 12.97
CA LYS A 84 8.65 0.65 13.16
C LYS A 84 8.11 1.67 14.15
N ILE A 85 6.82 1.62 14.48
CA ILE A 85 6.25 2.54 15.47
C ILE A 85 6.77 2.16 16.85
N ASN A 86 7.11 3.19 17.65
CA ASN A 86 7.55 3.01 19.03
C ASN A 86 6.54 2.18 19.82
N PRO A 87 6.95 1.09 20.51
CA PRO A 87 6.05 0.23 21.27
C PRO A 87 5.22 0.97 22.31
N ALA A 88 5.82 1.92 23.04
CA ALA A 88 5.10 2.71 24.04
C ALA A 88 4.02 3.62 23.42
N LEU A 89 4.18 4.05 22.16
CA LEU A 89 3.14 4.75 21.43
C LEU A 89 2.04 3.78 21.01
N MET A 90 2.38 2.61 20.50
CA MET A 90 1.41 1.56 20.14
C MET A 90 0.53 1.15 21.31
N ASP A 91 1.08 1.07 22.54
CA ASP A 91 0.33 0.72 23.76
C ASP A 91 -0.76 1.75 24.13
N ARG A 92 -0.71 2.95 23.56
CA ARG A 92 -1.70 4.03 23.77
C ARG A 92 -2.73 4.13 22.65
N LEU A 93 -2.61 3.29 21.64
CA LEU A 93 -3.46 3.33 20.44
C LEU A 93 -4.29 2.05 20.33
N GLU A 94 -5.49 2.18 19.82
CA GLU A 94 -6.28 1.04 19.36
C GLU A 94 -5.87 0.69 17.94
N ARG A 95 -5.44 -0.57 17.74
CA ARG A 95 -5.00 -1.04 16.42
C ARG A 95 -6.17 -1.53 15.58
N VAL A 96 -6.26 -1.03 14.35
CA VAL A 96 -7.19 -1.49 13.33
C VAL A 96 -6.39 -1.97 12.13
N ASP A 97 -6.49 -3.27 11.83
CA ASP A 97 -5.85 -3.86 10.64
C ASP A 97 -6.79 -3.76 9.44
N LEU A 98 -6.30 -3.15 8.36
CA LEU A 98 -7.02 -3.01 7.10
C LEU A 98 -6.64 -4.15 6.15
N GLU A 99 -7.62 -4.91 5.74
CA GLU A 99 -7.43 -6.00 4.77
C GLU A 99 -7.33 -5.46 3.33
N GLN A 100 -6.79 -6.29 2.43
CA GLN A 100 -6.82 -6.00 1.01
C GLN A 100 -8.26 -6.00 0.49
N TYR A 101 -8.56 -5.12 -0.45
CA TYR A 101 -9.88 -5.06 -1.07
C TYR A 101 -10.20 -6.38 -1.81
N SER A 102 -11.44 -6.85 -1.65
CA SER A 102 -11.94 -7.99 -2.41
C SER A 102 -12.09 -7.66 -3.90
N ILE A 103 -12.24 -8.70 -4.73
CA ILE A 103 -12.50 -8.52 -6.16
C ILE A 103 -13.78 -7.70 -6.38
N GLU A 104 -14.83 -7.95 -5.61
CA GLU A 104 -16.12 -7.25 -5.69
C GLU A 104 -15.95 -5.75 -5.38
N ASN A 105 -15.21 -5.43 -4.32
CA ASN A 105 -14.93 -4.04 -3.94
C ASN A 105 -14.10 -3.32 -5.01
N LEU A 106 -13.07 -3.98 -5.57
CA LEU A 106 -12.28 -3.43 -6.66
C LEU A 106 -13.11 -3.22 -7.93
N SER A 107 -13.98 -4.17 -8.26
CA SER A 107 -14.93 -4.06 -9.37
C SER A 107 -15.83 -2.83 -9.21
N ALA A 108 -16.39 -2.64 -8.01
CA ALA A 108 -17.22 -1.48 -7.70
C ALA A 108 -16.45 -0.14 -7.83
N ILE A 109 -15.19 -0.11 -7.37
CA ILE A 109 -14.33 1.08 -7.49
C ILE A 109 -14.07 1.40 -8.97
N VAL A 110 -13.69 0.41 -9.77
CA VAL A 110 -13.42 0.61 -11.21
C VAL A 110 -14.69 1.06 -11.93
N GLN A 111 -15.80 0.37 -11.73
CA GLN A 111 -17.09 0.69 -12.34
C GLN A 111 -17.54 2.11 -12.01
N LYS A 112 -17.46 2.51 -10.74
CA LYS A 112 -17.86 3.84 -10.26
C LYS A 112 -17.02 4.96 -10.86
N ASN A 113 -15.69 4.75 -10.93
CA ASN A 113 -14.75 5.82 -11.31
C ASN A 113 -14.50 5.91 -12.82
N SER A 114 -14.78 4.85 -13.61
CA SER A 114 -14.61 4.90 -15.06
C SER A 114 -15.76 5.63 -15.77
N ALA A 115 -16.91 5.79 -15.12
CA ALA A 115 -18.15 6.30 -15.72
C ALA A 115 -18.55 5.53 -17.01
N ALA A 116 -18.06 4.30 -17.19
CA ALA A 116 -18.27 3.47 -18.35
C ALA A 116 -19.12 2.24 -18.01
N ASN A 117 -19.84 1.72 -18.98
CA ASN A 117 -20.50 0.44 -18.83
C ASN A 117 -19.51 -0.70 -19.16
N ILE A 118 -18.90 -1.27 -18.10
CA ILE A 118 -17.94 -2.35 -18.22
C ILE A 118 -18.67 -3.69 -18.08
N SER A 119 -18.46 -4.62 -19.03
CA SER A 119 -19.08 -5.94 -18.97
C SER A 119 -18.61 -6.75 -17.76
N GLY A 120 -19.49 -7.62 -17.20
CA GLY A 120 -19.17 -8.44 -16.03
C GLY A 120 -17.91 -9.29 -16.19
N VAL A 121 -17.68 -9.83 -17.37
CA VAL A 121 -16.47 -10.63 -17.67
C VAL A 121 -15.21 -9.75 -17.66
N ALA A 122 -15.29 -8.56 -18.28
CA ALA A 122 -14.16 -7.65 -18.31
C ALA A 122 -13.81 -7.11 -16.91
N ILE A 123 -14.81 -6.69 -16.13
CA ILE A 123 -14.59 -6.14 -14.78
C ILE A 123 -13.94 -7.16 -13.85
N GLU A 124 -14.30 -8.44 -13.95
CA GLU A 124 -13.69 -9.51 -13.16
C GLU A 124 -12.21 -9.68 -13.50
N GLN A 125 -11.86 -9.67 -14.80
CA GLN A 125 -10.46 -9.78 -15.23
C GLN A 125 -9.64 -8.56 -14.82
N ILE A 126 -10.20 -7.37 -14.96
CA ILE A 126 -9.59 -6.12 -14.48
C ILE A 126 -9.29 -6.23 -12.98
N SER A 127 -10.25 -6.67 -12.18
CA SER A 127 -10.09 -6.72 -10.72
C SER A 127 -9.03 -7.70 -10.26
N LYS A 128 -8.85 -8.81 -10.99
CA LYS A 128 -7.79 -9.81 -10.70
C LYS A 128 -6.38 -9.23 -10.84
N VAL A 129 -6.13 -8.32 -11.80
CA VAL A 129 -4.81 -7.72 -11.99
C VAL A 129 -4.50 -6.59 -11.01
N LEU A 130 -5.49 -6.09 -10.26
CA LEU A 130 -5.34 -4.98 -9.32
C LEU A 130 -4.77 -5.39 -7.96
N ARG A 131 -4.73 -6.68 -7.63
CA ARG A 131 -4.08 -7.25 -6.43
C ARG A 131 -4.55 -6.63 -5.11
N GLY A 132 -5.83 -6.40 -4.94
CA GLY A 132 -6.38 -5.81 -3.71
C GLY A 132 -6.11 -4.33 -3.51
N ASN A 133 -5.60 -3.59 -4.51
CA ASN A 133 -5.16 -2.22 -4.38
C ASN A 133 -6.18 -1.22 -4.97
N ALA A 134 -6.89 -0.49 -4.09
CA ALA A 134 -7.89 0.49 -4.48
C ALA A 134 -7.32 1.70 -5.25
N ARG A 135 -6.08 2.12 -4.97
CA ARG A 135 -5.42 3.21 -5.72
C ARG A 135 -5.18 2.79 -7.17
N LYS A 136 -4.70 1.54 -7.38
CA LYS A 136 -4.58 0.98 -8.74
C LYS A 136 -5.94 0.83 -9.43
N ALA A 137 -7.01 0.52 -8.69
CA ALA A 137 -8.36 0.45 -9.24
C ALA A 137 -8.83 1.81 -9.78
N THR A 138 -8.61 2.88 -9.03
CA THR A 138 -8.92 4.24 -9.49
C THR A 138 -8.08 4.65 -10.70
N GLN A 139 -6.78 4.34 -10.70
CA GLN A 139 -5.92 4.59 -11.86
C GLN A 139 -6.37 3.82 -13.10
N MET A 140 -6.72 2.54 -12.93
CA MET A 140 -7.23 1.68 -14.00
C MET A 140 -8.53 2.26 -14.59
N ALA A 141 -9.45 2.71 -13.75
CA ALA A 141 -10.69 3.35 -14.18
C ALA A 141 -10.42 4.60 -15.05
N ASN A 142 -9.47 5.44 -14.66
CA ASN A 142 -9.07 6.62 -15.43
C ASN A 142 -8.46 6.22 -16.79
N HIS A 143 -7.62 5.20 -16.82
CA HIS A 143 -7.03 4.70 -18.08
C HIS A 143 -8.10 4.11 -19.01
N ILE A 144 -9.08 3.37 -18.49
CA ILE A 144 -10.22 2.86 -19.26
C ILE A 144 -11.06 4.01 -19.81
N ALA A 145 -11.36 5.02 -19.00
CA ALA A 145 -12.10 6.19 -19.47
C ALA A 145 -11.37 6.92 -20.60
N LEU A 146 -10.05 7.06 -20.50
CA LEU A 146 -9.22 7.63 -21.54
C LEU A 146 -9.24 6.77 -22.82
N TYR A 147 -9.06 5.44 -22.71
CA TYR A 147 -9.13 4.52 -23.83
C TYR A 147 -10.48 4.63 -24.57
N LEU A 148 -11.59 4.62 -23.83
CA LEU A 148 -12.93 4.74 -24.41
C LEU A 148 -13.13 6.08 -25.12
N SER A 149 -12.59 7.17 -24.58
CA SER A 149 -12.65 8.49 -25.22
C SER A 149 -11.92 8.52 -26.56
N THR A 150 -10.77 7.83 -26.67
CA THR A 150 -10.03 7.72 -27.94
C THR A 150 -10.75 6.88 -28.99
N LYS A 151 -11.57 5.94 -28.57
CA LYS A 151 -12.36 5.04 -29.43
C LYS A 151 -13.78 5.56 -29.70
N ASN A 152 -14.21 6.66 -29.09
CA ASN A 152 -15.59 7.16 -29.11
C ASN A 152 -16.62 6.08 -28.67
N LYS A 153 -16.26 5.28 -27.65
CA LYS A 153 -17.10 4.22 -27.09
C LYS A 153 -17.58 4.60 -25.68
N GLN A 154 -18.72 4.04 -25.25
CA GLN A 154 -19.24 4.16 -23.89
C GLN A 154 -19.27 2.80 -23.15
N THR A 155 -19.03 1.72 -23.86
CA THR A 155 -19.03 0.36 -23.32
C THR A 155 -17.62 -0.22 -23.43
N PHE A 156 -17.24 -1.01 -22.42
CA PHE A 156 -15.94 -1.70 -22.38
C PHE A 156 -16.19 -3.20 -22.18
N ASP A 157 -15.85 -4.00 -23.14
CA ASP A 157 -16.05 -5.45 -23.14
C ASP A 157 -14.75 -6.25 -23.00
N ILE A 158 -14.83 -7.56 -23.14
CA ILE A 158 -13.66 -8.45 -22.99
C ILE A 158 -12.65 -8.30 -24.14
N ASP A 159 -13.09 -7.92 -25.31
CA ASP A 159 -12.18 -7.74 -26.45
C ASP A 159 -11.48 -6.38 -26.34
N ASP A 160 -12.17 -5.34 -25.89
CA ASP A 160 -11.54 -4.08 -25.49
C ASP A 160 -10.48 -4.31 -24.37
N TRP A 161 -10.78 -5.20 -23.41
CA TRP A 161 -9.81 -5.55 -22.36
C TRP A 161 -8.55 -6.22 -22.89
N LYS A 162 -8.69 -7.15 -23.83
CA LYS A 162 -7.54 -7.81 -24.49
C LYS A 162 -6.66 -6.80 -25.24
N GLU A 163 -7.28 -5.94 -26.05
CA GLU A 163 -6.58 -4.87 -26.77
C GLU A 163 -5.90 -3.91 -25.79
N PHE A 164 -6.62 -3.51 -24.74
CA PHE A 164 -6.10 -2.62 -23.71
C PHE A 164 -4.89 -3.22 -22.98
N CYS A 165 -4.95 -4.50 -22.59
CA CYS A 165 -3.83 -5.21 -21.96
C CYS A 165 -2.60 -5.23 -22.88
N SER A 166 -2.78 -5.50 -24.16
CA SER A 166 -1.69 -5.49 -25.14
C SER A 166 -1.04 -4.11 -25.24
N ASN A 167 -1.85 -3.05 -25.32
CA ASN A 167 -1.36 -1.67 -25.45
C ASN A 167 -0.66 -1.17 -24.17
N MET A 168 -1.14 -1.58 -23.00
CA MET A 168 -0.61 -1.16 -21.70
C MET A 168 0.45 -2.10 -21.11
N GLY A 169 0.75 -3.21 -21.78
CA GLY A 169 1.69 -4.21 -21.28
C GLY A 169 1.22 -4.87 -19.98
N ILE A 170 -0.09 -5.06 -19.79
CA ILE A 170 -0.66 -5.69 -18.61
C ILE A 170 -0.62 -7.20 -18.79
N ASN A 171 0.14 -7.87 -17.93
CA ASN A 171 0.24 -9.32 -17.91
C ASN A 171 -0.89 -9.95 -17.09
N PRO A 172 -1.26 -11.21 -17.35
CA PRO A 172 -2.18 -11.95 -16.50
C PRO A 172 -1.76 -11.91 -15.03
N LEU A 173 -2.72 -11.91 -14.10
CA LEU A 173 -2.50 -11.71 -12.65
C LEU A 173 -1.80 -10.39 -12.30
N GLY A 174 -1.63 -9.48 -13.25
CA GLY A 174 -0.96 -8.20 -13.06
C GLY A 174 0.53 -8.33 -12.72
N LEU A 175 1.22 -9.38 -13.18
CA LEU A 175 2.64 -9.55 -12.93
C LEU A 175 3.46 -8.46 -13.63
N SER A 176 4.38 -7.87 -12.87
CA SER A 176 5.35 -6.94 -13.39
C SER A 176 6.41 -7.66 -14.26
N PRO A 177 7.10 -6.95 -15.15
CA PRO A 177 8.20 -7.55 -15.92
C PRO A 177 9.28 -8.18 -15.03
N MET A 178 9.52 -7.64 -13.84
CA MET A 178 10.51 -8.16 -12.90
C MET A 178 10.06 -9.48 -12.26
N GLU A 179 8.77 -9.60 -11.90
CA GLU A 179 8.21 -10.86 -11.40
C GLU A 179 8.26 -11.97 -12.46
N ILE A 180 7.96 -11.63 -13.71
CA ILE A 180 8.11 -12.56 -14.83
C ILE A 180 9.58 -12.95 -15.00
N ARG A 181 10.51 -12.01 -14.90
CA ARG A 181 11.94 -12.30 -14.96
C ARG A 181 12.39 -13.26 -13.86
N VAL A 182 11.90 -13.10 -12.65
CA VAL A 182 12.16 -14.04 -11.54
C VAL A 182 11.64 -15.44 -11.87
N LEU A 183 10.38 -15.56 -12.36
CA LEU A 183 9.85 -16.86 -12.78
C LEU A 183 10.66 -17.51 -13.91
N GLN A 184 11.12 -16.73 -14.88
CA GLN A 184 12.02 -17.20 -15.94
C GLN A 184 13.35 -17.73 -15.39
N CYS A 185 13.96 -17.02 -14.45
CA CYS A 185 15.17 -17.46 -13.77
C CYS A 185 14.96 -18.78 -12.98
N LEU A 186 13.78 -18.95 -12.39
CA LEU A 186 13.41 -20.19 -11.70
C LEU A 186 13.13 -21.34 -12.67
N ALA A 187 12.69 -21.05 -13.89
CA ALA A 187 12.45 -22.08 -14.92
C ALA A 187 13.75 -22.69 -15.48
N GLU A 188 14.89 -21.98 -15.37
CA GLU A 188 16.18 -22.46 -15.89
C GLU A 188 16.76 -23.63 -15.08
N LYS A 189 16.40 -23.75 -13.80
CA LYS A 189 16.90 -24.79 -12.88
C LYS A 189 15.77 -25.34 -12.03
N SER A 190 15.96 -26.54 -11.51
CA SER A 190 15.00 -27.16 -10.58
C SER A 190 14.82 -26.34 -9.31
N GLU A 191 15.89 -25.68 -8.86
CA GLU A 191 15.92 -24.85 -7.66
C GLU A 191 17.00 -23.78 -7.75
N THR A 192 16.76 -22.60 -7.19
CA THR A 192 17.68 -21.47 -7.24
C THR A 192 17.73 -20.76 -5.87
N THR A 193 18.93 -20.47 -5.37
CA THR A 193 19.08 -19.74 -4.10
C THR A 193 18.73 -18.26 -4.26
N LEU A 194 18.35 -17.62 -3.13
CA LEU A 194 18.07 -16.18 -3.10
C LEU A 194 19.23 -15.34 -3.61
N THR A 195 20.47 -15.76 -3.30
CA THR A 195 21.68 -15.09 -3.77
C THR A 195 21.82 -15.15 -5.29
N ASN A 196 21.53 -16.31 -5.88
CA ASN A 196 21.59 -16.47 -7.33
C ASN A 196 20.49 -15.67 -8.03
N LEU A 197 19.27 -15.61 -7.46
CA LEU A 197 18.20 -14.76 -7.97
C LEU A 197 18.56 -13.28 -7.90
N SER A 198 19.12 -12.83 -6.77
CA SER A 198 19.61 -11.46 -6.58
C SER A 198 20.64 -11.09 -7.65
N ALA A 199 21.63 -11.97 -7.89
CA ALA A 199 22.63 -11.75 -8.93
C ALA A 199 22.05 -11.68 -10.36
N LYS A 200 21.10 -12.57 -10.69
CA LYS A 200 20.49 -12.63 -12.03
C LYS A 200 19.49 -11.49 -12.31
N THR A 201 18.83 -11.00 -11.29
CA THR A 201 17.80 -9.96 -11.41
C THR A 201 18.31 -8.56 -11.10
N HIS A 202 19.53 -8.44 -10.56
CA HIS A 202 20.12 -7.18 -10.07
C HIS A 202 19.28 -6.50 -8.96
N MET A 203 18.49 -7.30 -8.22
CA MET A 203 17.70 -6.82 -7.08
C MET A 203 18.39 -7.20 -5.76
N THR A 204 18.17 -6.41 -4.71
CA THR A 204 18.60 -6.81 -3.37
C THR A 204 17.79 -8.00 -2.87
N ARG A 205 18.35 -8.78 -1.95
CA ARG A 205 17.63 -9.92 -1.35
C ARG A 205 16.37 -9.49 -0.63
N GLU A 206 16.41 -8.36 0.05
CA GLU A 206 15.26 -7.78 0.78
C GLU A 206 14.14 -7.40 -0.18
N SER A 207 14.45 -6.71 -1.28
CA SER A 207 13.43 -6.36 -2.28
C SER A 207 12.84 -7.61 -2.94
N LEU A 208 13.65 -8.63 -3.24
CA LEU A 208 13.13 -9.89 -3.77
C LEU A 208 12.13 -10.53 -2.82
N GLN A 209 12.48 -10.64 -1.52
CA GLN A 209 11.62 -11.26 -0.53
C GLN A 209 10.35 -10.45 -0.28
N ARG A 210 10.46 -9.14 -0.10
CA ARG A 210 9.35 -8.27 0.25
C ARG A 210 8.42 -7.95 -0.92
N ASP A 211 9.01 -7.63 -2.09
CA ASP A 211 8.24 -7.03 -3.17
C ASP A 211 7.83 -8.06 -4.24
N ILE A 212 8.54 -9.20 -4.34
CA ILE A 212 8.35 -10.20 -5.38
C ILE A 212 7.83 -11.53 -4.81
N GLU A 213 8.60 -12.16 -3.89
CA GLU A 213 8.30 -13.52 -3.42
C GLU A 213 6.93 -13.64 -2.76
N MET A 214 6.53 -12.64 -1.98
CA MET A 214 5.24 -12.67 -1.28
C MET A 214 4.05 -12.85 -2.23
N TYR A 215 4.05 -12.12 -3.35
CA TYR A 215 2.96 -12.22 -4.30
C TYR A 215 3.03 -13.50 -5.14
N LEU A 216 4.21 -13.89 -5.58
CA LEU A 216 4.40 -15.12 -6.36
C LEU A 216 4.04 -16.38 -5.55
N GLN A 217 4.32 -16.40 -4.24
CA GLN A 217 3.89 -17.47 -3.34
C GLN A 217 2.37 -17.44 -3.13
N LYS A 218 1.78 -16.27 -2.87
CA LYS A 218 0.32 -16.10 -2.71
C LYS A 218 -0.45 -16.60 -3.92
N THR A 219 0.10 -16.42 -5.12
CA THR A 219 -0.49 -16.90 -6.38
C THR A 219 -0.08 -18.32 -6.77
N ASN A 220 0.67 -19.00 -5.89
CA ASN A 220 1.18 -20.36 -6.11
C ASN A 220 2.02 -20.52 -7.40
N LEU A 221 2.73 -19.45 -7.82
CA LEU A 221 3.61 -19.51 -8.98
C LEU A 221 5.03 -19.94 -8.63
N MET A 222 5.45 -19.73 -7.40
CA MET A 222 6.71 -20.20 -6.83
C MET A 222 6.51 -20.70 -5.42
N GLU A 223 7.46 -21.51 -4.94
CA GLU A 223 7.55 -21.93 -3.54
C GLU A 223 8.98 -21.75 -3.01
N VAL A 224 9.07 -21.48 -1.71
CA VAL A 224 10.33 -21.41 -0.97
C VAL A 224 10.57 -22.75 -0.28
N THR A 225 11.76 -23.30 -0.47
CA THR A 225 12.20 -24.56 0.11
C THR A 225 13.37 -24.31 1.07
N PRO A 226 13.78 -25.29 1.91
CA PRO A 226 14.95 -25.13 2.77
C PRO A 226 16.25 -24.82 1.99
N THR A 227 16.34 -25.27 0.75
CA THR A 227 17.54 -25.17 -0.09
C THR A 227 17.45 -24.01 -1.09
N GLY A 228 16.26 -23.47 -1.35
CA GLY A 228 16.13 -22.37 -2.30
C GLY A 228 14.72 -21.96 -2.64
N ARG A 229 14.51 -21.63 -3.89
CA ARG A 229 13.23 -21.25 -4.50
C ARG A 229 13.05 -22.08 -5.76
N LYS A 230 11.86 -22.59 -5.96
CA LYS A 230 11.53 -23.32 -7.18
C LYS A 230 10.23 -22.86 -7.82
N LEU A 231 10.14 -23.03 -9.12
CA LEU A 231 8.93 -22.78 -9.90
C LEU A 231 7.93 -23.92 -9.65
N THR A 232 6.69 -23.56 -9.38
CA THR A 232 5.62 -24.54 -9.24
C THR A 232 5.12 -25.02 -10.60
N HIS A 233 4.23 -26.02 -10.64
CA HIS A 233 3.55 -26.42 -11.86
C HIS A 233 2.71 -25.26 -12.44
N ALA A 234 1.98 -24.53 -11.57
CA ALA A 234 1.20 -23.36 -12.00
C ALA A 234 2.09 -22.23 -12.57
N GLY A 235 3.26 -22.00 -11.96
CA GLY A 235 4.23 -21.02 -12.46
C GLY A 235 4.80 -21.40 -13.83
N ARG A 236 5.04 -22.68 -14.07
CA ARG A 236 5.50 -23.18 -15.38
C ARG A 236 4.40 -22.99 -16.44
N HIS A 237 3.19 -23.41 -16.16
CA HIS A 237 2.03 -23.21 -17.03
C HIS A 237 1.77 -21.71 -17.34
N TYR A 238 1.95 -20.84 -16.33
CA TYR A 238 1.84 -19.39 -16.51
C TYR A 238 2.86 -18.88 -17.57
N LEU A 239 4.13 -19.28 -17.45
CA LEU A 239 5.17 -18.87 -18.41
C LEU A 239 4.95 -19.40 -19.83
N GLU A 240 4.38 -20.60 -19.96
CA GLU A 240 4.04 -21.20 -21.26
C GLU A 240 2.92 -20.42 -21.99
N ASN A 241 1.97 -19.87 -21.22
CA ASN A 241 0.85 -19.09 -21.76
C ASN A 241 1.17 -17.60 -21.97
N LEU A 242 2.36 -17.13 -21.58
CA LEU A 242 2.82 -15.77 -21.87
C LEU A 242 3.45 -15.62 -23.27
N LYS A 243 3.73 -16.73 -23.94
CA LYS A 243 4.29 -16.75 -25.30
C LYS A 243 3.17 -16.60 -26.32
#